data_cf2877f935272f925604a1811a5eacb8
#
_entry.id   cf2877f935272f925604a1811a5eacb8
#
_cell.length_a   1.000
_cell.length_b   1.000
_cell.length_c   1.000
_cell.angle_alpha   90.00
_cell.angle_beta   90.00
_cell.angle_gamma   90.00
#
_symmetry.space_group_name_H-M   'P 1'
#
loop_
_entity.id
_entity.type
_entity.pdbx_description
1 polymer ?
#
loop_
_entity_poly.entity_id
_entity_poly.type
_entity_poly.pdbx_seq_one_letter_code
_entity_poly.pdbx_strand_id
1 'polypeptide(L)'
;MVKISRPRLEEDGQEAVVVAKVSGLEQKGSLRFRLPLKYAATPEAMADAMLPVGLMLSMVPDQKLELEAPDSKKLLKNSATVQDIFHSWYPKKLKRVQVHADERNHSPKQKNTLTLSAFTAGVGAFFTLDKHFDEISSLLYVYGFDTPLKDKELRSRMSYHLNEAADHAGKTLIEGVCNARRFLNPHMSWSKMSHGATISSLALLLSAHHERFYFPASYSYADLYPWGSHPLV
;
A
#
# COMPACT_ATOMS: atom_id res chain seq x y z
N MET A 1 20.35 9.04 5.09
CA MET A 1 19.90 7.66 4.92
C MET A 1 18.55 7.54 5.55
N VAL A 2 17.55 7.10 4.81
CA VAL A 2 16.22 6.76 5.33
C VAL A 2 16.26 5.34 5.86
N LYS A 3 15.77 5.15 7.10
CA LYS A 3 15.79 3.85 7.75
C LYS A 3 14.39 3.52 8.26
N ILE A 4 13.93 2.30 7.97
CA ILE A 4 12.68 1.74 8.49
C ILE A 4 13.01 0.58 9.40
N SER A 5 12.61 0.69 10.66
CA SER A 5 12.86 -0.35 11.66
C SER A 5 12.10 -1.63 11.31
N ARG A 6 12.55 -2.75 11.87
CA ARG A 6 11.78 -4.00 11.82
C ARG A 6 10.33 -3.71 12.25
N PRO A 7 9.34 -4.03 11.42
CA PRO A 7 7.94 -3.83 11.79
C PRO A 7 7.55 -4.77 12.92
N ARG A 8 6.66 -4.29 13.78
CA ARG A 8 6.06 -5.10 14.84
C ARG A 8 4.55 -5.05 14.75
N LEU A 9 3.91 -6.11 15.18
CA LEU A 9 2.47 -6.20 15.31
C LEU A 9 2.08 -5.80 16.74
N GLU A 10 1.13 -4.88 16.84
CA GLU A 10 0.46 -4.51 18.08
C GLU A 10 -1.02 -4.84 17.91
N GLU A 11 -1.68 -5.27 18.98
CA GLU A 11 -3.13 -5.47 19.01
C GLU A 11 -3.78 -4.30 19.75
N ASP A 12 -4.82 -3.72 19.16
CA ASP A 12 -5.58 -2.61 19.72
C ASP A 12 -7.08 -2.91 19.58
N GLY A 13 -7.65 -3.59 20.58
CA GLY A 13 -9.01 -4.08 20.56
C GLY A 13 -9.24 -5.12 19.45
N GLN A 14 -10.05 -4.77 18.44
CA GLN A 14 -10.35 -5.62 17.30
C GLN A 14 -9.46 -5.32 16.08
N GLU A 15 -8.39 -4.57 16.27
CA GLU A 15 -7.47 -4.16 15.20
C GLU A 15 -6.07 -4.75 15.40
N ALA A 16 -5.47 -5.19 14.30
CA ALA A 16 -4.06 -5.49 14.17
C ALA A 16 -3.33 -4.23 13.65
N VAL A 17 -2.34 -3.74 14.37
CA VAL A 17 -1.59 -2.53 14.05
C VAL A 17 -0.15 -2.87 13.73
N VAL A 18 0.24 -2.75 12.48
CA VAL A 18 1.64 -2.89 12.06
C VAL A 18 2.34 -1.54 12.24
N VAL A 19 3.43 -1.54 12.98
CA VAL A 19 4.17 -0.32 13.35
C VAL A 19 5.63 -0.47 12.99
N ALA A 20 6.16 0.49 12.23
CA ALA A 20 7.60 0.61 11.94
C ALA A 20 8.08 2.05 12.15
N LYS A 21 9.18 2.23 12.86
CA LYS A 21 9.79 3.56 13.07
C LYS A 21 10.46 4.01 11.77
N VAL A 22 10.20 5.25 11.38
CA VAL A 22 10.87 5.91 10.26
C VAL A 22 11.85 6.93 10.81
N SER A 23 13.09 6.90 10.31
CA SER A 23 14.15 7.83 10.67
C SER A 23 14.97 8.26 9.45
N GLY A 24 15.78 9.30 9.60
CA GLY A 24 16.52 9.90 8.49
C GLY A 24 15.73 10.93 7.67
N LEU A 25 14.50 11.22 8.06
CA LEU A 25 13.65 12.29 7.51
C LEU A 25 13.43 13.37 8.56
N GLU A 26 13.02 14.57 8.12
CA GLU A 26 12.59 15.63 9.04
C GLU A 26 11.36 15.21 9.85
N GLN A 27 10.41 14.53 9.21
CA GLN A 27 9.21 13.97 9.86
C GLN A 27 9.59 12.76 10.72
N LYS A 28 9.59 12.96 12.02
CA LYS A 28 9.82 11.87 13.00
C LYS A 28 8.51 11.13 13.29
N GLY A 29 8.61 9.84 13.54
CA GLY A 29 7.49 9.03 13.98
C GLY A 29 7.50 7.60 13.46
N SER A 30 6.36 6.96 13.55
CA SER A 30 6.17 5.59 13.06
C SER A 30 5.14 5.55 11.94
N LEU A 31 5.47 4.82 10.91
CA LEU A 31 4.51 4.36 9.92
C LEU A 31 3.58 3.34 10.59
N ARG A 32 2.27 3.50 10.40
CA ARG A 32 1.25 2.66 11.02
C ARG A 32 0.23 2.23 9.98
N PHE A 33 -0.05 0.93 9.95
CA PHE A 33 -1.13 0.33 9.20
C PHE A 33 -2.03 -0.40 10.19
N ARG A 34 -3.33 -0.13 10.14
CA ARG A 34 -4.35 -0.82 10.95
C ARG A 34 -5.26 -1.62 10.04
N LEU A 35 -5.55 -2.84 10.42
CA LEU A 35 -6.46 -3.74 9.74
C LEU A 35 -7.32 -4.45 10.81
N PRO A 36 -8.51 -4.97 10.48
CA PRO A 36 -9.23 -5.83 11.41
C PRO A 36 -8.37 -7.01 11.85
N LEU A 37 -8.42 -7.37 13.14
CA LEU A 37 -7.53 -8.37 13.76
C LEU A 37 -7.52 -9.72 13.03
N LYS A 38 -8.66 -10.14 12.46
CA LYS A 38 -8.76 -11.35 11.64
C LYS A 38 -7.89 -11.35 10.37
N TYR A 39 -7.38 -10.18 9.98
CA TYR A 39 -6.47 -9.98 8.86
C TYR A 39 -5.06 -9.59 9.33
N ALA A 40 -4.67 -9.99 10.53
CA ALA A 40 -3.32 -9.76 11.03
C ALA A 40 -2.27 -10.28 10.04
N ALA A 41 -1.28 -9.44 9.75
CA ALA A 41 -0.23 -9.75 8.79
C ALA A 41 0.82 -10.69 9.40
N THR A 42 1.37 -11.58 8.58
CA THR A 42 2.53 -12.39 8.99
C THR A 42 3.81 -11.53 9.09
N PRO A 43 4.85 -11.96 9.82
CA PRO A 43 6.11 -11.25 9.88
C PRO A 43 6.73 -10.94 8.51
N GLU A 44 6.60 -11.87 7.56
CA GLU A 44 7.08 -11.73 6.18
C GLU A 44 6.28 -10.67 5.42
N ALA A 45 4.96 -10.70 5.53
CA ALA A 45 4.08 -9.71 4.91
C ALA A 45 4.32 -8.30 5.47
N MET A 46 4.58 -8.21 6.79
CA MET A 46 4.94 -6.94 7.41
C MET A 46 6.26 -6.39 6.90
N ALA A 47 7.28 -7.23 6.72
CA ALA A 47 8.57 -6.84 6.17
C ALA A 47 8.40 -6.32 4.74
N ASP A 48 7.83 -7.14 3.86
CA ASP A 48 7.60 -6.84 2.44
C ASP A 48 6.79 -5.52 2.24
N ALA A 49 5.84 -5.24 3.13
CA ALA A 49 5.02 -4.04 3.06
C ALA A 49 5.79 -2.73 3.32
N MET A 50 6.97 -2.78 3.91
CA MET A 50 7.77 -1.59 4.19
C MET A 50 8.51 -1.07 2.96
N LEU A 51 8.85 -1.95 2.01
CA LEU A 51 9.65 -1.58 0.84
C LEU A 51 8.97 -0.55 -0.06
N PRO A 52 7.70 -0.70 -0.51
CA PRO A 52 7.12 0.26 -1.46
C PRO A 52 7.06 1.69 -0.90
N VAL A 53 6.60 1.87 0.33
CA VAL A 53 6.56 3.20 0.98
C VAL A 53 7.98 3.71 1.27
N GLY A 54 8.87 2.86 1.76
CA GLY A 54 10.26 3.19 2.05
C GLY A 54 11.00 3.68 0.81
N LEU A 55 10.76 3.05 -0.34
CA LEU A 55 11.33 3.44 -1.61
C LEU A 55 10.95 4.87 -1.99
N MET A 56 9.66 5.20 -1.93
CA MET A 56 9.18 6.56 -2.20
C MET A 56 9.80 7.59 -1.25
N LEU A 57 9.88 7.25 0.04
CA LEU A 57 10.47 8.14 1.06
C LEU A 57 11.96 8.39 0.84
N SER A 58 12.67 7.49 0.18
CA SER A 58 14.11 7.57 -0.06
C SER A 58 14.47 8.24 -1.39
N MET A 59 13.66 8.03 -2.43
CA MET A 59 13.92 8.55 -3.78
C MET A 59 13.85 10.08 -3.89
N VAL A 60 13.02 10.75 -3.06
CA VAL A 60 12.92 12.23 -3.11
C VAL A 60 14.13 12.92 -2.48
N PRO A 61 14.56 12.57 -1.26
CA PRO A 61 15.73 13.19 -0.66
C PRO A 61 17.05 12.64 -1.21
N ASP A 62 17.03 11.74 -2.20
CA ASP A 62 18.22 11.08 -2.77
C ASP A 62 19.06 10.39 -1.68
N GLN A 63 18.40 9.59 -0.84
CA GLN A 63 19.03 8.92 0.28
C GLN A 63 18.91 7.39 0.16
N LYS A 64 19.95 6.68 0.61
CA LYS A 64 19.88 5.22 0.73
C LYS A 64 18.69 4.81 1.61
N LEU A 65 18.03 3.71 1.24
CA LEU A 65 17.01 3.06 2.06
C LEU A 65 17.62 1.88 2.82
N GLU A 66 17.43 1.84 4.12
CA GLU A 66 17.75 0.70 4.97
C GLU A 66 16.47 0.11 5.56
N LEU A 67 16.24 -1.18 5.34
CA LEU A 67 15.15 -1.95 5.94
C LEU A 67 15.75 -2.94 6.94
N GLU A 68 15.35 -2.85 8.22
CA GLU A 68 15.89 -3.72 9.27
C GLU A 68 15.27 -5.14 9.28
N ALA A 69 14.25 -5.39 8.49
CA ALA A 69 13.66 -6.71 8.33
C ALA A 69 14.09 -7.34 6.99
N PRO A 70 14.26 -8.67 6.94
CA PRO A 70 14.54 -9.36 5.68
C PRO A 70 13.36 -9.22 4.72
N ASP A 71 13.64 -8.84 3.48
CA ASP A 71 12.62 -8.61 2.45
C ASP A 71 12.67 -9.68 1.37
N SER A 72 11.57 -9.86 0.66
CA SER A 72 11.48 -10.81 -0.45
C SER A 72 12.50 -10.48 -1.54
N LYS A 73 13.33 -11.44 -1.91
CA LYS A 73 14.30 -11.31 -3.01
C LYS A 73 13.65 -10.82 -4.31
N LYS A 74 12.42 -11.27 -4.60
CA LYS A 74 11.66 -10.85 -5.79
C LYS A 74 11.29 -9.37 -5.70
N LEU A 75 10.82 -8.90 -4.54
CA LEU A 75 10.46 -7.50 -4.31
C LEU A 75 11.70 -6.60 -4.40
N LEU A 76 12.81 -6.97 -3.76
CA LEU A 76 14.07 -6.23 -3.83
C LEU A 76 14.55 -6.10 -5.27
N LYS A 77 14.54 -7.18 -6.05
CA LYS A 77 14.91 -7.16 -7.47
C LYS A 77 14.00 -6.23 -8.27
N ASN A 78 12.69 -6.31 -8.08
CA ASN A 78 11.73 -5.50 -8.83
C ASN A 78 11.77 -4.01 -8.43
N SER A 79 12.22 -3.69 -7.21
CA SER A 79 12.34 -2.31 -6.75
C SER A 79 13.27 -1.48 -7.65
N ALA A 80 14.27 -2.08 -8.27
CA ALA A 80 15.15 -1.41 -9.24
C ALA A 80 14.36 -0.97 -10.48
N THR A 81 13.52 -1.83 -11.03
CA THR A 81 12.67 -1.52 -12.18
C THR A 81 11.69 -0.39 -11.86
N VAL A 82 11.06 -0.45 -10.68
CA VAL A 82 10.14 0.61 -10.21
C VAL A 82 10.88 1.96 -10.11
N GLN A 83 12.09 1.95 -9.57
CA GLN A 83 12.92 3.15 -9.49
C GLN A 83 13.28 3.71 -10.88
N ASP A 84 13.62 2.83 -11.83
CA ASP A 84 13.93 3.22 -13.20
C ASP A 84 12.76 3.91 -13.88
N ILE A 85 11.56 3.37 -13.72
CA ILE A 85 10.32 3.92 -14.26
C ILE A 85 10.04 5.30 -13.65
N PHE A 86 10.00 5.41 -12.33
CA PHE A 86 9.75 6.68 -11.65
C PHE A 86 10.83 7.72 -11.92
N HIS A 87 12.09 7.32 -11.99
CA HIS A 87 13.18 8.23 -12.35
C HIS A 87 13.07 8.73 -13.78
N SER A 88 12.67 7.88 -14.73
CA SER A 88 12.46 8.31 -16.13
C SER A 88 11.35 9.34 -16.26
N TRP A 89 10.28 9.20 -15.46
CA TRP A 89 9.14 10.13 -15.45
C TRP A 89 9.44 11.45 -14.71
N TYR A 90 10.19 11.37 -13.61
CA TYR A 90 10.44 12.51 -12.72
C TYR A 90 11.94 12.67 -12.39
N PRO A 91 12.84 12.81 -13.38
CA PRO A 91 14.29 12.73 -13.17
C PRO A 91 14.85 13.81 -12.26
N LYS A 92 14.18 14.96 -12.19
CA LYS A 92 14.56 16.05 -11.28
C LYS A 92 14.16 15.81 -9.84
N LYS A 93 13.12 15.00 -9.61
CA LYS A 93 12.49 14.84 -8.29
C LYS A 93 12.74 13.47 -7.66
N LEU A 94 12.73 12.41 -8.44
CA LEU A 94 12.90 11.04 -7.94
C LEU A 94 14.23 10.47 -8.41
N LYS A 95 15.13 10.20 -7.47
CA LYS A 95 16.46 9.65 -7.74
C LYS A 95 16.48 8.15 -7.50
N ARG A 96 17.36 7.45 -8.23
CA ARG A 96 17.65 6.04 -7.95
C ARG A 96 18.47 5.95 -6.68
N VAL A 97 18.06 5.13 -5.74
CA VAL A 97 18.70 4.97 -4.44
C VAL A 97 19.13 3.52 -4.21
N GLN A 98 20.15 3.34 -3.40
CA GLN A 98 20.54 2.01 -2.94
C GLN A 98 19.54 1.55 -1.88
N VAL A 99 19.08 0.30 -2.02
CA VAL A 99 18.23 -0.38 -1.03
C VAL A 99 19.08 -1.44 -0.31
N HIS A 100 19.17 -1.32 0.99
CA HIS A 100 19.85 -2.27 1.87
C HIS A 100 18.81 -3.00 2.70
N ALA A 101 18.71 -4.30 2.49
CA ALA A 101 17.90 -5.24 3.26
C ALA A 101 18.52 -6.63 3.13
N ASP A 102 18.36 -7.45 4.14
CA ASP A 102 18.66 -8.87 4.02
C ASP A 102 17.65 -9.52 3.07
N GLU A 103 18.15 -10.42 2.21
CA GLU A 103 17.26 -11.16 1.31
C GLU A 103 16.61 -12.33 2.04
N ARG A 104 15.30 -12.47 1.86
CA ARG A 104 14.55 -13.65 2.26
C ARG A 104 14.19 -14.48 1.03
N ASN A 105 14.53 -15.76 1.06
CA ASN A 105 14.04 -16.71 0.08
C ASN A 105 12.52 -16.90 0.22
N HIS A 106 11.86 -17.14 -0.89
CA HIS A 106 10.40 -17.26 -0.93
C HIS A 106 9.93 -18.42 -0.04
N SER A 107 9.11 -18.12 0.97
CA SER A 107 8.34 -19.16 1.66
C SER A 107 7.25 -19.68 0.72
N PRO A 108 6.96 -21.00 0.69
CA PRO A 108 5.87 -21.49 -0.12
C PRO A 108 4.57 -20.79 0.30
N LYS A 109 3.91 -20.16 -0.66
CA LYS A 109 2.61 -19.51 -0.43
C LYS A 109 1.62 -20.57 0.02
N GLN A 110 0.93 -20.32 1.11
CA GLN A 110 -0.33 -21.00 1.38
C GLN A 110 -1.24 -20.74 0.16
N LYS A 111 -1.80 -21.80 -0.43
CA LYS A 111 -2.76 -21.67 -1.54
C LYS A 111 -3.99 -20.93 -1.00
N ASN A 112 -4.09 -19.67 -1.33
CA ASN A 112 -5.28 -18.86 -1.08
C ASN A 112 -5.83 -18.44 -2.44
N THR A 113 -7.12 -18.59 -2.65
CA THR A 113 -7.79 -18.26 -3.93
C THR A 113 -8.53 -16.93 -3.85
N LEU A 114 -8.50 -16.25 -2.70
CA LEU A 114 -9.24 -15.01 -2.52
C LEU A 114 -8.58 -13.86 -3.27
N THR A 115 -9.41 -13.03 -3.87
CA THR A 115 -9.00 -11.84 -4.62
C THR A 115 -9.50 -10.59 -3.93
N LEU A 116 -8.59 -9.66 -3.68
CA LEU A 116 -8.85 -8.35 -3.09
C LEU A 116 -8.94 -7.29 -4.18
N SER A 117 -9.85 -6.34 -4.05
CA SER A 117 -9.87 -5.13 -4.91
C SER A 117 -9.82 -3.88 -4.05
N ALA A 118 -9.01 -2.88 -4.44
CA ALA A 118 -9.14 -1.54 -3.87
C ALA A 118 -10.50 -0.96 -4.24
N PHE A 119 -11.21 -0.38 -3.26
CA PHE A 119 -12.58 0.06 -3.45
C PHE A 119 -12.83 1.38 -2.74
N THR A 120 -12.95 2.46 -3.51
CA THR A 120 -13.23 3.82 -3.02
C THR A 120 -14.68 4.25 -3.26
N ALA A 121 -15.54 3.35 -3.74
CA ALA A 121 -16.89 3.63 -4.24
C ALA A 121 -16.92 4.68 -5.38
N GLY A 122 -15.79 4.91 -6.05
CA GLY A 122 -15.72 5.71 -7.27
C GLY A 122 -16.04 4.89 -8.52
N VAL A 123 -16.25 5.56 -9.65
CA VAL A 123 -16.60 4.92 -10.94
C VAL A 123 -15.62 3.82 -11.32
N GLY A 124 -14.31 4.06 -11.23
CA GLY A 124 -13.29 3.04 -11.56
C GLY A 124 -13.34 1.82 -10.65
N ALA A 125 -13.66 2.02 -9.36
CA ALA A 125 -13.79 0.93 -8.39
C ALA A 125 -15.02 0.05 -8.70
N PHE A 126 -16.16 0.67 -9.00
CA PHE A 126 -17.37 -0.06 -9.43
C PHE A 126 -17.18 -0.76 -10.78
N PHE A 127 -16.54 -0.10 -11.75
CA PHE A 127 -16.23 -0.72 -13.04
C PHE A 127 -15.36 -1.98 -12.87
N THR A 128 -14.33 -1.92 -12.02
CA THR A 128 -13.47 -3.07 -11.74
C THR A 128 -14.25 -4.18 -11.02
N LEU A 129 -15.08 -3.81 -10.05
CA LEU A 129 -15.93 -4.77 -9.33
C LEU A 129 -16.90 -5.47 -10.26
N ASP A 130 -17.59 -4.74 -11.13
CA ASP A 130 -18.54 -5.29 -12.12
C ASP A 130 -17.83 -6.24 -13.11
N LYS A 131 -16.73 -5.77 -13.68
CA LYS A 131 -15.97 -6.53 -14.69
C LYS A 131 -15.36 -7.84 -14.14
N HIS A 132 -14.99 -7.87 -12.88
CA HIS A 132 -14.35 -9.01 -12.21
C HIS A 132 -15.18 -9.53 -11.04
N PHE A 133 -16.51 -9.43 -11.16
CA PHE A 133 -17.43 -9.69 -10.04
C PHE A 133 -17.25 -11.07 -9.45
N ASP A 134 -17.14 -12.11 -10.27
CA ASP A 134 -17.00 -13.50 -9.81
C ASP A 134 -15.63 -13.82 -9.22
N GLU A 135 -14.61 -13.03 -9.57
CA GLU A 135 -13.25 -13.22 -9.07
C GLU A 135 -13.02 -12.50 -7.73
N ILE A 136 -13.58 -11.29 -7.55
CA ILE A 136 -13.35 -10.46 -6.39
C ILE A 136 -14.12 -11.02 -5.19
N SER A 137 -13.38 -11.33 -4.13
CA SER A 137 -13.93 -11.84 -2.86
C SER A 137 -14.07 -10.75 -1.80
N SER A 138 -13.16 -9.77 -1.82
CA SER A 138 -13.08 -8.74 -0.79
C SER A 138 -12.77 -7.36 -1.38
N LEU A 139 -13.27 -6.33 -0.72
CA LEU A 139 -13.09 -4.93 -1.06
C LEU A 139 -12.26 -4.25 0.02
N LEU A 140 -11.21 -3.50 -0.36
CA LEU A 140 -10.33 -2.78 0.55
C LEU A 140 -10.56 -1.28 0.44
N TYR A 141 -10.96 -0.65 1.52
CA TYR A 141 -10.94 0.81 1.68
C TYR A 141 -9.92 1.23 2.74
N VAL A 142 -9.24 2.36 2.52
CA VAL A 142 -8.17 2.80 3.42
C VAL A 142 -8.37 4.25 3.85
N TYR A 143 -8.66 4.44 5.12
CA TYR A 143 -8.68 5.77 5.75
C TYR A 143 -7.26 6.33 5.88
N GLY A 144 -7.12 7.63 5.68
CA GLY A 144 -5.83 8.30 5.61
C GLY A 144 -5.30 8.45 4.17
N PHE A 145 -6.05 7.92 3.18
CA PHE A 145 -5.85 8.18 1.76
C PHE A 145 -6.74 9.37 1.33
N ASP A 146 -7.91 9.11 0.78
CA ASP A 146 -8.82 10.17 0.33
C ASP A 146 -9.63 10.77 1.50
N THR A 147 -9.97 9.96 2.50
CA THR A 147 -10.61 10.40 3.73
C THR A 147 -9.57 10.72 4.81
N PRO A 148 -9.46 12.00 5.26
CA PRO A 148 -8.52 12.40 6.30
C PRO A 148 -8.79 11.68 7.63
N LEU A 149 -7.71 11.25 8.33
CA LEU A 149 -7.85 10.52 9.61
C LEU A 149 -8.53 11.34 10.73
N LYS A 150 -8.45 12.66 10.65
CA LYS A 150 -9.02 13.57 11.66
C LYS A 150 -10.53 13.79 11.49
N ASP A 151 -11.05 13.54 10.29
CA ASP A 151 -12.46 13.76 9.96
C ASP A 151 -13.28 12.52 10.34
N LYS A 152 -13.73 12.48 11.58
CA LYS A 152 -14.51 11.37 12.12
C LYS A 152 -15.90 11.25 11.50
N GLU A 153 -16.53 12.39 11.20
CA GLU A 153 -17.87 12.41 10.61
C GLU A 153 -17.84 11.87 9.17
N LEU A 154 -16.92 12.38 8.34
CA LEU A 154 -16.73 11.85 6.98
C LEU A 154 -16.38 10.38 7.00
N ARG A 155 -15.52 9.96 7.94
CA ARG A 155 -15.16 8.55 8.10
C ARG A 155 -16.38 7.67 8.40
N SER A 156 -17.25 8.09 9.33
CA SER A 156 -18.46 7.35 9.68
C SER A 156 -19.43 7.25 8.50
N ARG A 157 -19.63 8.35 7.77
CA ARG A 157 -20.47 8.37 6.56
C ARG A 157 -19.92 7.47 5.45
N MET A 158 -18.61 7.53 5.22
CA MET A 158 -17.95 6.66 4.24
C MET A 158 -18.07 5.20 4.62
N SER A 159 -17.82 4.83 5.89
CA SER A 159 -17.99 3.46 6.37
C SER A 159 -19.40 2.95 6.13
N TYR A 160 -20.43 3.75 6.44
CA TYR A 160 -21.81 3.37 6.18
C TYR A 160 -22.07 3.05 4.70
N HIS A 161 -21.72 3.93 3.78
CA HIS A 161 -21.98 3.72 2.35
C HIS A 161 -21.12 2.62 1.73
N LEU A 162 -19.88 2.43 2.21
CA LEU A 162 -19.03 1.36 1.76
C LEU A 162 -19.56 -0.01 2.19
N ASN A 163 -20.11 -0.12 3.42
CA ASN A 163 -20.74 -1.34 3.88
C ASN A 163 -22.03 -1.62 3.09
N GLU A 164 -22.90 -0.62 2.86
CA GLU A 164 -24.07 -0.81 2.00
C GLU A 164 -23.69 -1.34 0.60
N ALA A 165 -22.66 -0.74 -0.03
CA ALA A 165 -22.21 -1.17 -1.35
C ALA A 165 -21.64 -2.60 -1.35
N ALA A 166 -20.86 -2.95 -0.33
CA ALA A 166 -20.28 -4.28 -0.18
C ALA A 166 -21.35 -5.35 0.09
N ASP A 167 -22.32 -5.04 0.94
CA ASP A 167 -23.45 -5.92 1.28
C ASP A 167 -24.32 -6.18 0.05
N HIS A 168 -24.66 -5.14 -0.73
CA HIS A 168 -25.38 -5.28 -1.99
C HIS A 168 -24.63 -6.16 -3.01
N ALA A 169 -23.30 -6.03 -3.05
CA ALA A 169 -22.47 -6.87 -3.91
C ALA A 169 -22.20 -8.28 -3.35
N GLY A 170 -22.59 -8.58 -2.12
CA GLY A 170 -22.25 -9.85 -1.44
C GLY A 170 -20.74 -10.03 -1.24
N LYS A 171 -19.99 -8.92 -1.06
CA LYS A 171 -18.54 -8.93 -0.89
C LYS A 171 -18.14 -8.55 0.53
N THR A 172 -17.01 -9.07 0.99
CA THR A 172 -16.46 -8.67 2.31
C THR A 172 -15.76 -7.33 2.21
N LEU A 173 -16.16 -6.34 3.01
CA LEU A 173 -15.43 -5.09 3.16
C LEU A 173 -14.30 -5.23 4.18
N ILE A 174 -13.12 -4.76 3.82
CA ILE A 174 -11.97 -4.61 4.70
C ILE A 174 -11.66 -3.12 4.81
N GLU A 175 -11.86 -2.55 5.99
CA GLU A 175 -11.54 -1.16 6.26
C GLU A 175 -10.16 -1.09 6.92
N GLY A 176 -9.21 -0.46 6.25
CA GLY A 176 -7.88 -0.21 6.76
C GLY A 176 -7.65 1.25 7.14
N VAL A 177 -6.62 1.51 7.93
CA VAL A 177 -6.16 2.86 8.29
C VAL A 177 -4.67 2.95 8.03
N CYS A 178 -4.21 4.05 7.39
CA CYS A 178 -2.79 4.25 7.14
C CYS A 178 -2.39 5.72 7.32
N ASN A 179 -1.26 5.96 7.96
CA ASN A 179 -0.72 7.31 8.17
C ASN A 179 0.42 7.68 7.22
N ALA A 180 0.69 6.90 6.17
CA ALA A 180 1.83 7.10 5.26
C ALA A 180 1.84 8.49 4.62
N ARG A 181 0.69 9.08 4.32
CA ARG A 181 0.58 10.44 3.75
C ARG A 181 1.22 11.51 4.63
N ARG A 182 1.31 11.31 5.96
CA ARG A 182 2.02 12.22 6.85
C ARG A 182 3.49 12.35 6.48
N PHE A 183 4.10 11.27 6.01
CA PHE A 183 5.51 11.23 5.62
C PHE A 183 5.73 11.58 4.15
N LEU A 184 4.78 11.23 3.29
CA LEU A 184 4.89 11.35 1.83
C LEU A 184 4.48 12.73 1.30
N ASN A 185 3.35 13.28 1.77
CA ASN A 185 2.77 14.51 1.24
C ASN A 185 3.68 15.75 1.32
N PRO A 186 4.54 15.92 2.35
CA PRO A 186 5.46 17.05 2.37
C PRO A 186 6.46 17.07 1.20
N HIS A 187 6.71 15.91 0.60
CA HIS A 187 7.80 15.72 -0.35
C HIS A 187 7.33 15.42 -1.77
N MET A 188 6.13 14.86 -1.95
CA MET A 188 5.67 14.39 -3.27
C MET A 188 4.17 14.49 -3.46
N SER A 189 3.75 14.48 -4.73
CA SER A 189 2.33 14.40 -5.10
C SER A 189 1.78 13.01 -4.78
N TRP A 190 0.71 12.96 -4.02
CA TRP A 190 0.00 11.72 -3.70
C TRP A 190 -0.44 10.98 -4.97
N SER A 191 -1.21 11.63 -5.83
CA SER A 191 -1.78 11.02 -7.02
C SER A 191 -0.74 10.67 -8.08
N LYS A 192 0.25 11.54 -8.31
CA LYS A 192 1.24 11.32 -9.37
C LYS A 192 2.32 10.31 -8.99
N MET A 193 2.63 10.14 -7.69
CA MET A 193 3.83 9.41 -7.29
C MET A 193 3.57 8.32 -6.26
N SER A 194 2.87 8.60 -5.15
CA SER A 194 2.99 7.75 -3.96
C SER A 194 1.80 6.86 -3.64
N HIS A 195 0.60 7.12 -4.21
CA HIS A 195 -0.58 6.33 -3.83
C HIS A 195 -0.47 4.85 -4.21
N GLY A 196 0.09 4.54 -5.40
CA GLY A 196 0.28 3.15 -5.83
C GLY A 196 1.20 2.38 -4.90
N ALA A 197 2.36 2.95 -4.55
CA ALA A 197 3.28 2.34 -3.60
C ALA A 197 2.62 2.10 -2.22
N THR A 198 1.80 3.05 -1.75
CA THR A 198 1.15 2.93 -0.45
C THR A 198 0.05 1.87 -0.44
N ILE A 199 -0.76 1.79 -1.49
CA ILE A 199 -1.78 0.73 -1.58
C ILE A 199 -1.15 -0.64 -1.78
N SER A 200 -0.03 -0.73 -2.50
CA SER A 200 0.75 -1.97 -2.63
C SER A 200 1.28 -2.46 -1.28
N SER A 201 1.71 -1.56 -0.39
CA SER A 201 2.08 -1.92 0.99
C SER A 201 0.94 -2.60 1.73
N LEU A 202 -0.30 -2.09 1.60
CA LEU A 202 -1.48 -2.71 2.22
C LEU A 202 -1.87 -4.04 1.56
N ALA A 203 -1.76 -4.15 0.24
CA ALA A 203 -1.96 -5.41 -0.45
C ALA A 203 -0.96 -6.48 0.01
N LEU A 204 0.30 -6.10 0.22
CA LEU A 204 1.34 -6.99 0.77
C LEU A 204 1.03 -7.42 2.20
N LEU A 205 0.54 -6.53 3.08
CA LEU A 205 0.09 -6.91 4.42
C LEU A 205 -1.02 -7.95 4.40
N LEU A 206 -1.90 -7.90 3.40
CA LEU A 206 -3.03 -8.83 3.22
C LEU A 206 -2.66 -10.08 2.42
N SER A 207 -1.40 -10.26 2.02
CA SER A 207 -0.95 -11.34 1.12
C SER A 207 -1.08 -12.75 1.72
N ALA A 208 -1.18 -12.88 3.03
CA ALA A 208 -1.51 -14.16 3.68
C ALA A 208 -2.97 -14.56 3.50
N HIS A 209 -3.85 -13.62 3.21
CA HIS A 209 -5.30 -13.80 3.10
C HIS A 209 -5.80 -13.74 1.65
N HIS A 210 -5.06 -13.06 0.75
CA HIS A 210 -5.47 -12.84 -0.63
C HIS A 210 -4.29 -13.13 -1.57
N GLU A 211 -4.56 -13.86 -2.65
CA GLU A 211 -3.54 -14.19 -3.65
C GLU A 211 -3.40 -13.11 -4.72
N ARG A 212 -4.52 -12.45 -5.05
CA ARG A 212 -4.59 -11.42 -6.09
C ARG A 212 -5.08 -10.10 -5.53
N PHE A 213 -4.60 -9.03 -6.15
CA PHE A 213 -5.05 -7.68 -5.84
C PHE A 213 -5.39 -6.92 -7.13
N TYR A 214 -6.64 -6.48 -7.24
CA TYR A 214 -7.07 -5.55 -8.28
C TYR A 214 -6.91 -4.12 -7.82
N PHE A 215 -6.20 -3.35 -8.62
CA PHE A 215 -6.04 -1.92 -8.42
C PHE A 215 -6.76 -1.17 -9.55
N PRO A 216 -7.94 -0.56 -9.29
CA PRO A 216 -8.70 0.14 -10.32
C PRO A 216 -7.87 1.25 -10.96
N ALA A 217 -7.74 1.21 -12.29
CA ALA A 217 -6.99 2.22 -13.03
C ALA A 217 -7.77 3.53 -13.13
N SER A 218 -7.04 4.66 -13.12
CA SER A 218 -7.62 5.99 -13.30
C SER A 218 -7.75 6.38 -14.78
N TYR A 219 -7.01 5.68 -15.66
CA TYR A 219 -6.87 6.02 -17.08
C TYR A 219 -7.00 4.78 -17.96
N SER A 220 -7.52 4.99 -19.18
CA SER A 220 -7.55 3.95 -20.20
C SER A 220 -6.15 3.70 -20.76
N TYR A 221 -5.92 2.55 -21.39
CA TYR A 221 -4.65 2.26 -22.05
C TYR A 221 -4.33 3.26 -23.20
N ALA A 222 -5.33 3.93 -23.75
CA ALA A 222 -5.13 4.96 -24.79
C ALA A 222 -4.59 6.29 -24.22
N ASP A 223 -4.83 6.54 -22.93
CA ASP A 223 -4.53 7.82 -22.28
C ASP A 223 -3.57 7.67 -21.09
N LEU A 224 -2.71 6.66 -21.13
CA LEU A 224 -1.73 6.45 -20.05
C LEU A 224 -0.71 7.58 -20.01
N TYR A 225 -0.46 8.07 -18.79
CA TYR A 225 0.62 9.01 -18.50
C TYR A 225 1.25 8.70 -17.12
N PRO A 226 2.40 9.30 -16.77
CA PRO A 226 3.07 9.08 -15.51
C PRO A 226 2.16 9.29 -14.29
N TRP A 227 1.82 8.21 -13.59
CA TRP A 227 0.88 8.19 -12.48
C TRP A 227 1.25 7.12 -11.46
N GLY A 228 0.97 7.34 -10.18
CA GLY A 228 1.39 6.44 -9.11
C GLY A 228 0.80 5.02 -9.17
N SER A 229 -0.27 4.80 -9.91
CA SER A 229 -0.88 3.49 -10.21
C SER A 229 -0.81 3.12 -11.68
N HIS A 230 0.19 3.62 -12.39
CA HIS A 230 0.41 3.24 -13.78
C HIS A 230 0.69 1.72 -13.89
N PRO A 231 0.18 0.99 -14.92
CA PRO A 231 0.36 -0.46 -15.06
C PRO A 231 1.81 -0.96 -15.12
N LEU A 232 2.78 -0.07 -15.34
CA LEU A 232 4.21 -0.43 -15.31
C LEU A 232 4.84 -0.41 -13.91
N VAL A 233 4.14 0.11 -12.89
CA VAL A 233 4.70 0.31 -11.54
C VAL A 233 4.27 -0.78 -10.57
#